data_f05a09f306bf7ebbaa83be4a971e35ab
#
_entry.id   f05a09f306bf7ebbaa83be4a971e35ab
#
_cell.length_a   1.000
_cell.length_b   1.000
_cell.length_c   1.000
_cell.angle_alpha   90.00
_cell.angle_beta   90.00
_cell.angle_gamma   90.00
#
_symmetry.space_group_name_H-M   'P 1'
#
loop_
_entity.id
_entity.type
_entity.pdbx_description
1 polymer ?
#
loop_
_entity_poly.entity_id
_entity_poly.type
_entity_poly.pdbx_seq_one_letter_code
_entity_poly.pdbx_strand_id
1 'polypeptide(L)'
;MLSNLADNLSDLASYPFILFAVLAIIGGIMMINSTKVMHMLISVALTFLSLAGLYVMLNAEFVALVQVLVYAGAISILMIFGIMMTRHRDDEEKKPRSLHHLLVGIGILALFGILWFAIQQAVFPDARLAQDASSTFEIGRLFMSKHAIPFELMSLLLTVAFIGAIVISKREED
;
A
#
# COMPACT_ATOMS: atom_id res chain seq x y z
N MET A 1 26.88 13.72 -3.65
CA MET A 1 25.54 13.08 -3.65
C MET A 1 25.44 11.97 -4.71
N LEU A 2 25.82 12.22 -5.95
CA LEU A 2 25.84 11.18 -7.01
C LEU A 2 26.88 10.07 -6.76
N SER A 3 28.04 10.39 -6.13
CA SER A 3 29.03 9.39 -5.73
C SER A 3 28.50 8.42 -4.68
N ASN A 4 27.75 8.90 -3.69
CA ASN A 4 27.13 8.05 -2.66
C ASN A 4 26.00 7.17 -3.23
N LEU A 5 25.34 7.58 -4.30
CA LEU A 5 24.39 6.74 -5.03
C LEU A 5 25.11 5.60 -5.79
N ALA A 6 26.25 5.90 -6.40
CA ALA A 6 27.03 4.89 -7.09
C ALA A 6 27.64 3.85 -6.13
N ASP A 7 28.10 4.29 -4.95
CA ASP A 7 28.64 3.41 -3.91
C ASP A 7 27.54 2.54 -3.28
N ASN A 8 26.34 3.10 -3.05
CA ASN A 8 25.18 2.32 -2.57
C ASN A 8 24.63 1.35 -3.62
N LEU A 9 24.77 1.65 -4.90
CA LEU A 9 24.37 0.74 -5.98
C LEU A 9 25.34 -0.46 -6.13
N SER A 10 26.54 -0.36 -5.57
CA SER A 10 27.51 -1.46 -5.59
C SER A 10 27.36 -2.45 -4.43
N ASP A 11 26.55 -2.11 -3.41
CA ASP A 11 26.22 -3.03 -2.33
C ASP A 11 25.23 -4.11 -2.78
N LEU A 12 25.62 -5.37 -2.59
CA LEU A 12 24.79 -6.55 -2.96
C LEU A 12 23.38 -6.49 -2.35
N ALA A 13 23.22 -5.85 -1.21
CA ALA A 13 21.94 -5.66 -0.52
C ALA A 13 20.99 -4.66 -1.23
N SER A 14 21.52 -3.77 -2.07
CA SER A 14 20.72 -2.78 -2.80
C SER A 14 19.99 -3.35 -4.01
N TYR A 15 20.48 -4.44 -4.60
CA TYR A 15 19.86 -5.04 -5.79
C TYR A 15 18.45 -5.58 -5.52
N PRO A 16 18.18 -6.35 -4.45
CA PRO A 16 16.81 -6.79 -4.15
C PRO A 16 15.87 -5.63 -3.86
N PHE A 17 16.34 -4.57 -3.18
CA PHE A 17 15.55 -3.38 -2.91
C PHE A 17 15.11 -2.69 -4.22
N ILE A 18 16.05 -2.47 -5.14
CA ILE A 18 15.77 -1.86 -6.45
C ILE A 18 14.82 -2.74 -7.25
N LEU A 19 15.02 -4.06 -7.22
CA LEU A 19 14.14 -5.00 -7.90
C LEU A 19 12.69 -4.88 -7.43
N PHE A 20 12.46 -4.93 -6.11
CA PHE A 20 11.10 -4.79 -5.54
C PHE A 20 10.53 -3.40 -5.78
N ALA A 21 11.33 -2.34 -5.70
CA ALA A 21 10.88 -0.98 -5.99
C ALA A 21 10.43 -0.84 -7.45
N VAL A 22 11.18 -1.36 -8.40
CA VAL A 22 10.84 -1.36 -9.83
C VAL A 22 9.58 -2.19 -10.09
N LEU A 23 9.47 -3.38 -9.49
CA LEU A 23 8.28 -4.23 -9.61
C LEU A 23 7.02 -3.54 -9.05
N ALA A 24 7.14 -2.83 -7.93
CA ALA A 24 6.03 -2.06 -7.36
C ALA A 24 5.56 -0.94 -8.30
N ILE A 25 6.50 -0.20 -8.89
CA ILE A 25 6.20 0.87 -9.85
C ILE A 25 5.57 0.31 -11.13
N ILE A 26 6.15 -0.76 -11.68
CA ILE A 26 5.61 -1.43 -12.89
C ILE A 26 4.20 -1.94 -12.61
N GLY A 27 3.96 -2.59 -11.48
CA GLY A 27 2.64 -3.07 -11.08
C GLY A 27 1.63 -1.93 -10.98
N GLY A 28 2.00 -0.80 -10.37
CA GLY A 28 1.16 0.40 -10.29
C GLY A 28 0.83 1.00 -11.66
N ILE A 29 1.82 1.10 -12.55
CA ILE A 29 1.63 1.60 -13.92
C ILE A 29 0.73 0.64 -14.72
N MET A 30 0.96 -0.67 -14.62
CA MET A 30 0.15 -1.68 -15.29
C MET A 30 -1.30 -1.66 -14.81
N MET A 31 -1.54 -1.42 -13.51
CA MET A 31 -2.88 -1.28 -12.95
C MET A 31 -3.65 -0.15 -13.63
N ILE A 32 -3.05 1.02 -13.79
CA ILE A 32 -3.70 2.21 -14.39
C ILE A 32 -3.92 2.04 -15.89
N ASN A 33 -2.99 1.36 -16.57
CA ASN A 33 -3.01 1.20 -18.03
C ASN A 33 -3.85 -0.01 -18.51
N SER A 34 -4.24 -0.89 -17.58
CA SER A 34 -4.98 -2.10 -17.95
C SER A 34 -6.46 -1.80 -18.15
N THR A 35 -6.99 -2.17 -19.29
CA THR A 35 -8.43 -2.10 -19.61
C THR A 35 -9.18 -3.34 -19.12
N LYS A 36 -8.49 -4.48 -19.02
CA LYS A 36 -9.09 -5.74 -18.56
C LYS A 36 -8.99 -5.86 -17.06
N VAL A 37 -10.11 -6.04 -16.38
CA VAL A 37 -10.22 -6.17 -14.93
C VAL A 37 -9.26 -7.22 -14.36
N MET A 38 -9.14 -8.39 -15.00
CA MET A 38 -8.24 -9.46 -14.54
C MET A 38 -6.76 -9.04 -14.55
N HIS A 39 -6.31 -8.28 -15.56
CA HIS A 39 -4.94 -7.77 -15.59
C HIS A 39 -4.71 -6.69 -14.53
N MET A 40 -5.69 -5.83 -14.31
CA MET A 40 -5.66 -4.82 -13.25
C MET A 40 -5.47 -5.47 -11.86
N LEU A 41 -6.22 -6.55 -11.58
CA LEU A 41 -6.14 -7.27 -10.31
C LEU A 41 -4.79 -7.96 -10.09
N ILE A 42 -4.25 -8.62 -11.14
CA ILE A 42 -2.92 -9.22 -11.08
C ILE A 42 -1.85 -8.15 -10.82
N SER A 43 -1.98 -6.99 -11.46
CA SER A 43 -1.05 -5.87 -11.27
C SER A 43 -1.09 -5.32 -9.84
N VAL A 44 -2.29 -5.21 -9.23
CA VAL A 44 -2.45 -4.82 -7.81
C VAL A 44 -1.79 -5.83 -6.89
N ALA A 45 -2.05 -7.12 -7.09
CA ALA A 45 -1.45 -8.18 -6.28
C ALA A 45 0.08 -8.16 -6.39
N LEU A 46 0.62 -7.97 -7.59
CA LEU A 46 2.06 -7.81 -7.81
C LEU A 46 2.63 -6.61 -7.06
N THR A 47 1.95 -5.47 -7.11
CA THR A 47 2.34 -4.26 -6.37
C THR A 47 2.38 -4.52 -4.87
N PHE A 48 1.34 -5.13 -4.31
CA PHE A 48 1.28 -5.41 -2.87
C PHE A 48 2.34 -6.40 -2.40
N LEU A 49 2.62 -7.45 -3.19
CA LEU A 49 3.70 -8.39 -2.89
C LEU A 49 5.08 -7.70 -2.96
N SER A 50 5.28 -6.83 -3.94
CA SER A 50 6.53 -6.08 -4.07
C SER A 50 6.74 -5.13 -2.89
N LEU A 51 5.68 -4.45 -2.42
CA LEU A 51 5.74 -3.63 -1.22
C LEU A 51 6.05 -4.45 0.03
N ALA A 52 5.48 -5.66 0.16
CA ALA A 52 5.83 -6.55 1.25
C ALA A 52 7.31 -6.93 1.24
N GLY A 53 7.88 -7.19 0.06
CA GLY A 53 9.32 -7.42 -0.11
C GLY A 53 10.16 -6.22 0.33
N LEU A 54 9.75 -4.99 -0.01
CA LEU A 54 10.41 -3.76 0.47
C LEU A 54 10.35 -3.64 1.99
N TYR A 55 9.23 -3.96 2.63
CA TYR A 55 9.12 -3.93 4.09
C TYR A 55 10.06 -4.95 4.76
N VAL A 56 10.23 -6.13 4.19
CA VAL A 56 11.22 -7.11 4.69
C VAL A 56 12.63 -6.54 4.59
N MET A 57 12.97 -5.91 3.47
CA MET A 57 14.28 -5.28 3.28
C MET A 57 14.55 -4.13 4.28
N LEU A 58 13.49 -3.46 4.73
CA LEU A 58 13.56 -2.40 5.73
C LEU A 58 13.51 -2.93 7.19
N ASN A 59 13.63 -4.23 7.41
CA ASN A 59 13.50 -4.89 8.71
C ASN A 59 12.14 -4.65 9.40
N ALA A 60 11.09 -4.34 8.65
CA ALA A 60 9.73 -4.13 9.13
C ALA A 60 8.90 -5.43 8.98
N GLU A 61 9.34 -6.52 9.62
CA GLU A 61 8.75 -7.86 9.45
C GLU A 61 7.26 -7.91 9.74
N PHE A 62 6.81 -7.27 10.83
CA PHE A 62 5.38 -7.22 11.19
C PHE A 62 4.55 -6.55 10.08
N VAL A 63 5.02 -5.41 9.56
CA VAL A 63 4.33 -4.67 8.51
C VAL A 63 4.30 -5.47 7.21
N ALA A 64 5.39 -6.19 6.89
CA ALA A 64 5.44 -7.07 5.74
C ALA A 64 4.41 -8.20 5.82
N LEU A 65 4.27 -8.83 6.99
CA LEU A 65 3.25 -9.87 7.23
C LEU A 65 1.83 -9.31 7.07
N VAL A 66 1.55 -8.14 7.64
CA VAL A 66 0.25 -7.47 7.49
C VAL A 66 -0.01 -7.11 6.02
N GLN A 67 1.00 -6.64 5.29
CA GLN A 67 0.89 -6.32 3.86
C GLN A 67 0.48 -7.56 3.04
N VAL A 68 1.05 -8.72 3.33
CA VAL A 68 0.69 -9.96 2.62
C VAL A 68 -0.69 -10.46 3.04
N LEU A 69 -0.98 -10.53 4.33
CA LEU A 69 -2.23 -11.13 4.82
C LEU A 69 -3.45 -10.27 4.52
N VAL A 70 -3.34 -8.95 4.77
CA VAL A 70 -4.47 -8.03 4.64
C VAL A 70 -4.57 -7.49 3.22
N TYR A 71 -3.50 -6.88 2.67
CA TYR A 71 -3.56 -6.22 1.36
C TYR A 71 -3.52 -7.21 0.20
N ALA A 72 -2.49 -8.07 0.13
CA ALA A 72 -2.39 -9.05 -0.95
C ALA A 72 -3.42 -10.18 -0.80
N GLY A 73 -3.79 -10.55 0.43
CA GLY A 73 -4.82 -11.54 0.73
C GLY A 73 -6.22 -10.95 0.73
N ALA A 74 -6.70 -10.51 1.90
CA ALA A 74 -8.11 -10.18 2.12
C ALA A 74 -8.64 -9.07 1.20
N ILE A 75 -7.94 -7.94 1.11
CA ILE A 75 -8.40 -6.79 0.32
C ILE A 75 -8.39 -7.10 -1.18
N SER A 76 -7.34 -7.78 -1.69
CA SER A 76 -7.30 -8.17 -3.10
C SER A 76 -8.44 -9.11 -3.48
N ILE A 77 -8.77 -10.08 -2.61
CA ILE A 77 -9.89 -11.00 -2.85
C ILE A 77 -11.22 -10.25 -2.83
N LEU A 78 -11.43 -9.36 -1.84
CA LEU A 78 -12.65 -8.53 -1.78
C LEU A 78 -12.77 -7.63 -3.00
N MET A 79 -11.66 -7.06 -3.48
CA MET A 79 -11.63 -6.23 -4.68
C MET A 79 -12.03 -7.03 -5.92
N ILE A 80 -11.52 -8.27 -6.06
CA ILE A 80 -11.87 -9.17 -7.16
C ILE A 80 -13.39 -9.41 -7.19
N PHE A 81 -13.97 -9.79 -6.05
CA PHE A 81 -15.41 -10.01 -5.95
C PHE A 81 -16.20 -8.73 -6.20
N GLY A 82 -15.79 -7.61 -5.62
CA GLY A 82 -16.45 -6.31 -5.81
C GLY A 82 -16.51 -5.89 -7.28
N ILE A 83 -15.39 -5.98 -8.00
CA ILE A 83 -15.33 -5.61 -9.42
C ILE A 83 -16.09 -6.62 -10.28
N MET A 84 -16.02 -7.92 -9.97
CA MET A 84 -16.73 -8.95 -10.72
C MET A 84 -18.27 -8.82 -10.59
N MET A 85 -18.76 -8.34 -9.43
CA MET A 85 -20.18 -8.09 -9.23
C MET A 85 -20.64 -6.73 -9.75
N THR A 86 -19.73 -5.80 -9.99
CA THR A 86 -20.05 -4.48 -10.54
C THR A 86 -20.05 -4.55 -12.06
N ARG A 87 -21.18 -4.20 -12.68
CA ARG A 87 -21.28 -4.13 -14.14
C ARG A 87 -20.49 -2.92 -14.60
N HIS A 88 -19.33 -3.15 -15.21
CA HIS A 88 -18.56 -2.10 -15.85
C HIS A 88 -19.38 -1.59 -17.06
N ARG A 89 -19.87 -0.35 -16.97
CA ARG A 89 -20.47 0.32 -18.09
C ARG A 89 -19.34 1.08 -18.78
N ASP A 90 -19.06 0.77 -20.03
CA ASP A 90 -18.21 1.59 -20.88
C ASP A 90 -18.94 2.92 -21.09
N ASP A 91 -18.79 3.85 -20.15
CA ASP A 91 -19.24 5.21 -20.34
C ASP A 91 -18.34 5.83 -21.41
N GLU A 92 -18.97 6.34 -22.47
CA GLU A 92 -18.32 7.04 -23.57
C GLU A 92 -17.26 8.00 -23.03
N GLU A 93 -16.02 7.84 -23.50
CA GLU A 93 -14.88 8.71 -23.17
C GLU A 93 -15.26 10.16 -23.41
N LYS A 94 -15.62 10.88 -22.32
CA LYS A 94 -15.70 12.34 -22.37
C LYS A 94 -14.30 12.84 -22.67
N LYS A 95 -14.12 13.45 -23.85
CA LYS A 95 -12.88 14.07 -24.29
C LYS A 95 -12.31 14.92 -23.16
N PRO A 96 -11.11 14.59 -22.69
CA PRO A 96 -10.51 15.30 -21.55
C PRO A 96 -10.32 16.77 -21.91
N ARG A 97 -10.75 17.68 -21.03
CA ARG A 97 -10.44 19.10 -21.15
C ARG A 97 -8.94 19.25 -20.92
N SER A 98 -8.19 19.52 -21.96
CA SER A 98 -6.72 19.67 -21.97
C SER A 98 -6.21 20.58 -20.83
N LEU A 99 -6.92 21.67 -20.53
CA LEU A 99 -6.56 22.60 -19.45
C LEU A 99 -6.65 21.96 -18.05
N HIS A 100 -7.63 21.07 -17.82
CA HIS A 100 -7.77 20.39 -16.53
C HIS A 100 -6.58 19.45 -16.27
N HIS A 101 -6.16 18.68 -17.26
CA HIS A 101 -4.99 17.79 -17.12
C HIS A 101 -3.70 18.56 -16.88
N LEU A 102 -3.54 19.73 -17.51
CA LEU A 102 -2.39 20.60 -17.28
C LEU A 102 -2.36 21.10 -15.84
N LEU A 103 -3.49 21.60 -15.33
CA LEU A 103 -3.59 22.08 -13.95
C LEU A 103 -3.34 20.97 -12.93
N VAL A 104 -3.89 19.79 -13.15
CA VAL A 104 -3.65 18.60 -12.29
C VAL A 104 -2.16 18.21 -12.35
N GLY A 105 -1.55 18.20 -13.52
CA GLY A 105 -0.12 17.91 -13.69
C GLY A 105 0.77 18.89 -12.92
N ILE A 106 0.49 20.18 -13.00
CA ILE A 106 1.20 21.22 -12.23
C ILE A 106 1.01 20.99 -10.73
N GLY A 107 -0.21 20.67 -10.27
CA GLY A 107 -0.50 20.38 -8.88
C GLY A 107 0.30 19.18 -8.34
N ILE A 108 0.40 18.11 -9.11
CA ILE A 108 1.19 16.92 -8.77
C ILE A 108 2.68 17.26 -8.68
N LEU A 109 3.21 18.01 -9.65
CA LEU A 109 4.61 18.43 -9.64
C LEU A 109 4.93 19.37 -8.47
N ALA A 110 4.02 20.28 -8.15
CA ALA A 110 4.19 21.19 -7.00
C ALA A 110 4.18 20.38 -5.68
N LEU A 111 3.25 19.45 -5.51
CA LEU A 111 3.21 18.58 -4.33
C LEU A 111 4.46 17.72 -4.20
N PHE A 112 4.93 17.13 -5.30
CA PHE A 112 6.17 16.37 -5.32
C PHE A 112 7.37 17.25 -4.92
N GLY A 113 7.47 18.47 -5.46
CA GLY A 113 8.53 19.42 -5.12
C GLY A 113 8.53 19.82 -3.64
N ILE A 114 7.36 20.08 -3.07
CA ILE A 114 7.21 20.40 -1.64
C ILE A 114 7.66 19.21 -0.77
N LEU A 115 7.21 18.00 -1.08
CA LEU A 115 7.59 16.80 -0.34
C LEU A 115 9.09 16.52 -0.45
N TRP A 116 9.65 16.64 -1.65
CA TRP A 116 11.09 16.51 -1.88
C TRP A 116 11.90 17.49 -1.05
N PHE A 117 11.50 18.77 -1.05
CA PHE A 117 12.17 19.80 -0.28
C PHE A 117 12.06 19.55 1.23
N ALA A 118 10.88 19.16 1.71
CA ALA A 118 10.66 18.84 3.11
C ALA A 118 11.53 17.66 3.58
N ILE A 119 11.66 16.61 2.78
CA ILE A 119 12.50 15.44 3.09
C ILE A 119 13.98 15.83 3.14
N GLN A 120 14.43 16.70 2.22
CA GLN A 120 15.82 17.15 2.19
C GLN A 120 16.20 18.02 3.41
N GLN A 121 15.25 18.74 3.97
CA GLN A 121 15.47 19.57 5.16
C GLN A 121 15.16 18.85 6.48
N ALA A 122 14.54 17.67 6.42
CA ALA A 122 14.25 16.91 7.61
C ALA A 122 15.56 16.42 8.27
N VAL A 123 15.81 16.89 9.48
CA VAL A 123 16.87 16.36 10.33
C VAL A 123 16.30 15.12 11.00
N PHE A 124 16.60 13.95 10.42
CA PHE A 124 16.28 12.69 11.09
C PHE A 124 17.25 12.52 12.25
N PRO A 125 16.78 12.45 13.52
CA PRO A 125 17.66 12.11 14.62
C PRO A 125 18.29 10.76 14.31
N ASP A 126 19.60 10.62 14.58
CA ASP A 126 20.30 9.33 14.57
C ASP A 126 19.74 8.45 15.73
N ALA A 127 18.45 8.19 15.68
CA ALA A 127 17.87 7.13 16.46
C ALA A 127 18.48 5.85 15.87
N ARG A 128 19.53 5.34 16.52
CA ARG A 128 19.84 3.91 16.44
C ARG A 128 18.52 3.23 16.74
N LEU A 129 17.81 2.85 15.70
CA LEU A 129 16.63 2.01 15.83
C LEU A 129 17.15 0.85 16.66
N ALA A 130 16.76 0.78 17.93
CA ALA A 130 17.07 -0.36 18.75
C ALA A 130 16.57 -1.54 17.91
N GLN A 131 17.47 -2.37 17.43
CA GLN A 131 17.18 -3.50 16.54
C GLN A 131 16.08 -4.40 17.13
N ASP A 132 15.91 -4.30 18.46
CA ASP A 132 14.89 -5.00 19.23
C ASP A 132 13.49 -4.32 19.17
N ALA A 133 13.40 -3.01 18.86
CA ALA A 133 12.13 -2.28 18.90
C ALA A 133 11.20 -2.57 17.70
N SER A 134 11.71 -3.16 16.64
CA SER A 134 10.94 -3.57 15.45
C SER A 134 10.53 -5.04 15.47
N SER A 135 10.87 -5.77 16.53
CA SER A 135 10.49 -7.17 16.67
C SER A 135 8.96 -7.31 16.73
N THR A 136 8.42 -8.25 15.95
CA THR A 136 6.99 -8.62 15.98
C THR A 136 6.51 -8.95 17.40
N PHE A 137 7.39 -9.49 18.24
CA PHE A 137 7.12 -9.79 19.65
C PHE A 137 6.87 -8.52 20.47
N GLU A 138 7.71 -7.49 20.32
CA GLU A 138 7.53 -6.21 21.04
C GLU A 138 6.25 -5.50 20.62
N ILE A 139 5.89 -5.54 19.33
CA ILE A 139 4.63 -4.99 18.84
C ILE A 139 3.45 -5.73 19.48
N GLY A 140 3.50 -7.07 19.53
CA GLY A 140 2.48 -7.89 20.18
C GLY A 140 2.34 -7.58 21.67
N ARG A 141 3.46 -7.38 22.37
CA ARG A 141 3.48 -6.99 23.80
C ARG A 141 2.87 -5.60 24.01
N LEU A 142 3.15 -4.63 23.14
CA LEU A 142 2.56 -3.30 23.20
C LEU A 142 1.04 -3.33 23.00
N PHE A 143 0.52 -4.15 22.09
CA PHE A 143 -0.91 -4.34 21.90
C PHE A 143 -1.59 -4.92 23.13
N MET A 144 -0.95 -5.85 23.82
CA MET A 144 -1.53 -6.49 25.02
C MET A 144 -1.30 -5.71 26.31
N SER A 145 -0.50 -4.62 26.28
CA SER A 145 -0.22 -3.82 27.47
C SER A 145 -0.69 -2.38 27.31
N LYS A 146 0.14 -1.53 26.75
CA LYS A 146 -0.10 -0.08 26.64
C LYS A 146 -1.26 0.28 25.71
N HIS A 147 -1.49 -0.53 24.66
CA HIS A 147 -2.50 -0.29 23.64
C HIS A 147 -3.63 -1.34 23.68
N ALA A 148 -3.86 -1.98 24.83
CA ALA A 148 -4.90 -3.02 24.95
C ALA A 148 -6.31 -2.46 24.66
N ILE A 149 -6.64 -1.26 25.16
CA ILE A 149 -7.95 -0.65 24.93
C ILE A 149 -8.20 -0.34 23.44
N PRO A 150 -7.30 0.35 22.71
CA PRO A 150 -7.47 0.50 21.25
C PRO A 150 -7.57 -0.82 20.51
N PHE A 151 -6.81 -1.85 20.91
CA PHE A 151 -6.85 -3.17 20.29
C PHE A 151 -8.22 -3.85 20.49
N GLU A 152 -8.78 -3.78 21.70
CA GLU A 152 -10.10 -4.33 22.01
C GLU A 152 -11.22 -3.59 21.26
N LEU A 153 -11.14 -2.25 21.18
CA LEU A 153 -12.09 -1.45 20.41
C LEU A 153 -12.07 -1.79 18.91
N MET A 154 -10.89 -2.06 18.34
CA MET A 154 -10.78 -2.50 16.95
C MET A 154 -11.41 -3.88 16.73
N SER A 155 -11.29 -4.81 17.68
CA SER A 155 -11.94 -6.12 17.56
C SER A 155 -13.46 -6.03 17.63
N LEU A 156 -13.99 -5.17 18.50
CA LEU A 156 -15.44 -4.87 18.55
C LEU A 156 -15.93 -4.25 17.23
N LEU A 157 -15.19 -3.28 16.70
CA LEU A 157 -15.51 -2.66 15.42
C LEU A 157 -15.54 -3.67 14.27
N LEU A 158 -14.58 -4.58 14.21
CA LEU A 158 -14.57 -5.66 13.22
C LEU A 158 -15.79 -6.57 13.36
N THR A 159 -16.16 -6.93 14.60
CA THR A 159 -17.33 -7.77 14.87
C THR A 159 -18.62 -7.08 14.42
N VAL A 160 -18.80 -5.81 14.76
CA VAL A 160 -19.97 -5.00 14.34
C VAL A 160 -20.03 -4.85 12.82
N ALA A 161 -18.88 -4.58 12.17
CA ALA A 161 -18.81 -4.49 10.72
C ALA A 161 -19.18 -5.82 10.04
N PHE A 162 -18.74 -6.94 10.60
CA PHE A 162 -19.07 -8.27 10.10
C PHE A 162 -20.57 -8.57 10.21
N ILE A 163 -21.17 -8.29 11.37
CA ILE A 163 -22.62 -8.44 11.59
C ILE A 163 -23.40 -7.53 10.63
N GLY A 164 -22.97 -6.27 10.51
CA GLY A 164 -23.58 -5.30 9.60
C GLY A 164 -23.54 -5.77 8.13
N ALA A 165 -22.43 -6.31 7.68
CA ALA A 165 -22.31 -6.87 6.33
C ALA A 165 -23.28 -8.04 6.10
N ILE A 166 -23.43 -8.94 7.08
CA ILE A 166 -24.39 -10.06 6.99
C ILE A 166 -25.84 -9.55 6.93
N VAL A 167 -26.19 -8.59 7.77
CA VAL A 167 -27.55 -8.04 7.81
C VAL A 167 -27.92 -7.35 6.48
N ILE A 168 -27.00 -6.57 5.91
CA ILE A 168 -27.22 -5.89 4.63
C ILE A 168 -27.25 -6.89 3.46
N SER A 169 -26.45 -7.95 3.54
CA SER A 169 -26.39 -8.99 2.50
C SER A 169 -27.61 -9.91 2.49
N LYS A 170 -28.32 -10.02 3.62
CA LYS A 170 -29.54 -10.83 3.70
C LYS A 170 -30.68 -10.13 2.97
N ARG A 171 -31.01 -10.65 1.77
CA ARG A 171 -32.20 -10.22 1.04
C ARG A 171 -33.42 -10.77 1.75
N GLU A 172 -34.37 -9.93 2.11
CA GLU A 172 -35.71 -10.40 2.52
C GLU A 172 -36.37 -11.01 1.28
N GLU A 173 -36.60 -12.31 1.32
CA GLU A 173 -37.45 -13.00 0.36
C GLU A 173 -38.89 -12.76 0.84
N ASP A 174 -39.54 -11.68 0.35
CA ASP A 174 -40.99 -11.48 0.37
C ASP A 174 -41.59 -12.04 -0.94
#